data_d722a9a555ce052b4d83a8e777f7cb82
#
_entry.id   d722a9a555ce052b4d83a8e777f7cb82
#
_cell.length_a   1.000
_cell.length_b   1.000
_cell.length_c   1.000
_cell.angle_alpha   90.00
_cell.angle_beta   90.00
_cell.angle_gamma   90.00
#
_symmetry.space_group_name_H-M   'P 1'
#
loop_
_entity.id
_entity.type
_entity.pdbx_description
1 polymer ?
#
loop_
_entity_poly.entity_id
_entity_poly.type
_entity_poly.pdbx_seq_one_letter_code
_entity_poly.pdbx_strand_id
1 'polypeptide(L)'
;MAGIKDSLNRREFMKGVAGVGAVLAPAGKALAASGRVPSPNDRINVAHIGIGGRGSDLSSQYWKIGQKTGKCQIVAVCDVWQKRVSEGKKNYQCDGYLDYHEVLGRSDVDAVVIATPDHWHAKIALEAMDHGKDVYLEKPMTHTIEQARQLVEKVKEKKRVLQVGSQTTTADQWHKARQVIADGRIGQMIMSQGSYHRNSNRGEWNWPIDPNAGPEGKGDDYIDWKTWLGPAPQRPWDADRYFRFRKYWDYSGGIATDLFYHVAAPLNICWSQPQFPARVMAGGGNYIFKDGRDVPDTFHLIGEYAAGHSVVLTSSMANSQHIPGLIRGHEGTVVMVESGEFESSTPYIIVRPEKRVISDDYKAKWGADEVKIPVEQVEGEGNDDDPTGKHIENFLDCVRSRQKPTLDVETGARAQVLISMSVQSYREGRVLYFDEASWKVSSTPPAARAAAG
;
A
#
# COMPACT_ATOMS: atom_id res chain seq x y z
N MET A 1 47.01 -4.98 -49.08
CA MET A 1 46.20 -5.79 -50.03
C MET A 1 44.92 -6.23 -49.28
N ALA A 2 43.84 -5.75 -49.82
CA ALA A 2 42.45 -6.27 -49.87
C ALA A 2 41.97 -7.06 -48.65
N GLY A 3 41.02 -6.67 -47.85
CA GLY A 3 39.70 -6.09 -48.15
C GLY A 3 38.69 -7.18 -48.47
N ILE A 4 37.76 -7.52 -47.59
CA ILE A 4 36.39 -7.87 -47.97
C ILE A 4 35.52 -7.66 -46.72
N LYS A 5 34.62 -6.68 -46.81
CA LYS A 5 33.42 -6.52 -46.01
C LYS A 5 32.33 -7.43 -46.60
N ASP A 6 31.69 -8.22 -45.84
CA ASP A 6 30.38 -8.75 -46.20
C ASP A 6 29.33 -8.43 -45.13
N SER A 7 28.49 -7.50 -45.50
CA SER A 7 27.28 -7.13 -44.78
C SER A 7 26.17 -8.09 -45.27
N LEU A 8 25.77 -9.01 -44.42
CA LEU A 8 24.58 -9.83 -44.67
C LEU A 8 23.31 -8.99 -44.54
N ASN A 9 22.54 -8.94 -45.62
CA ASN A 9 21.34 -8.13 -45.81
C ASN A 9 20.14 -8.83 -45.15
N ARG A 10 19.35 -8.07 -44.40
CA ARG A 10 18.15 -8.48 -43.65
C ARG A 10 17.09 -9.25 -44.47
N ARG A 11 17.20 -9.24 -45.81
CA ARG A 11 16.24 -9.89 -46.72
C ARG A 11 16.53 -11.36 -46.95
N GLU A 12 17.73 -11.84 -46.69
CA GLU A 12 18.10 -13.25 -46.93
C GLU A 12 17.87 -14.15 -45.71
N PHE A 13 17.79 -13.59 -44.52
CA PHE A 13 17.45 -14.33 -43.32
C PHE A 13 15.99 -14.77 -43.26
N MET A 14 15.10 -14.18 -44.05
CA MET A 14 13.65 -14.45 -44.05
C MET A 14 13.22 -15.53 -45.07
N LYS A 15 14.15 -16.13 -45.82
CA LYS A 15 13.84 -17.16 -46.85
C LYS A 15 14.17 -18.61 -46.43
N GLY A 16 14.68 -18.82 -45.21
CA GLY A 16 15.18 -20.14 -44.78
C GLY A 16 14.24 -20.96 -43.89
N VAL A 17 13.00 -20.53 -43.60
CA VAL A 17 12.07 -21.31 -42.76
C VAL A 17 10.72 -21.45 -43.44
N ALA A 18 10.68 -22.34 -44.43
CA ALA A 18 9.41 -22.85 -44.94
C ALA A 18 9.56 -24.36 -45.22
N GLY A 19 8.95 -25.17 -44.39
CA GLY A 19 8.69 -26.57 -44.71
C GLY A 19 9.06 -27.57 -43.61
N VAL A 20 8.18 -27.80 -42.62
CA VAL A 20 7.89 -29.13 -42.06
C VAL A 20 6.44 -29.14 -41.57
N GLY A 21 5.75 -30.20 -41.92
CA GLY A 21 4.33 -30.40 -41.95
C GLY A 21 3.56 -30.31 -40.65
N ALA A 22 2.31 -29.96 -40.81
CA ALA A 22 1.27 -29.94 -39.79
C ALA A 22 0.91 -31.36 -39.30
N VAL A 23 0.97 -31.54 -37.97
CA VAL A 23 0.20 -32.57 -37.28
C VAL A 23 -0.81 -31.84 -36.40
N LEU A 24 -2.08 -31.97 -36.74
CA LEU A 24 -3.22 -31.49 -35.99
C LEU A 24 -3.36 -32.32 -34.70
N ALA A 25 -3.14 -31.71 -33.55
CA ALA A 25 -3.62 -32.18 -32.25
C ALA A 25 -4.66 -31.21 -31.70
N PRO A 26 -5.68 -31.66 -30.92
CA PRO A 26 -6.86 -30.86 -30.63
C PRO A 26 -6.54 -29.70 -29.67
N ALA A 27 -7.14 -28.55 -29.96
CA ALA A 27 -6.99 -27.31 -29.22
C ALA A 27 -7.48 -27.43 -27.79
N GLY A 28 -6.57 -27.76 -26.87
CA GLY A 28 -6.69 -27.34 -25.49
C GLY A 28 -6.33 -25.85 -25.41
N LYS A 29 -7.25 -25.02 -24.90
CA LYS A 29 -6.96 -23.61 -24.63
C LYS A 29 -5.83 -23.50 -23.63
N ALA A 30 -4.59 -23.42 -24.10
CA ALA A 30 -3.47 -22.94 -23.30
C ALA A 30 -3.67 -21.43 -23.11
N LEU A 31 -4.02 -21.03 -21.91
CA LEU A 31 -3.91 -19.65 -21.45
C LEU A 31 -2.43 -19.25 -21.55
N ALA A 32 -2.06 -18.62 -22.64
CA ALA A 32 -0.75 -18.00 -22.77
C ALA A 32 -0.75 -16.75 -21.89
N ALA A 33 -0.24 -16.89 -20.67
CA ALA A 33 0.13 -15.76 -19.82
C ALA A 33 1.39 -15.07 -20.39
N SER A 34 1.26 -14.41 -21.53
CA SER A 34 2.27 -13.48 -22.02
C SER A 34 2.03 -12.12 -21.38
N GLY A 35 2.46 -11.95 -20.12
CA GLY A 35 2.53 -10.62 -19.54
C GLY A 35 3.44 -9.74 -20.39
N ARG A 36 2.84 -8.86 -21.20
CA ARG A 36 3.58 -7.86 -21.96
C ARG A 36 4.30 -6.95 -20.96
N VAL A 37 5.61 -6.83 -21.08
CA VAL A 37 6.37 -5.77 -20.42
C VAL A 37 6.37 -4.58 -21.38
N PRO A 38 5.78 -3.43 -21.01
CA PRO A 38 5.79 -2.25 -21.87
C PRO A 38 7.21 -1.82 -22.20
N SER A 39 7.45 -1.46 -23.45
CA SER A 39 8.71 -0.83 -23.85
C SER A 39 8.85 0.53 -23.16
N PRO A 40 10.07 1.05 -22.94
CA PRO A 40 10.27 2.38 -22.36
C PRO A 40 9.51 3.51 -23.05
N ASN A 41 9.18 3.36 -24.32
CA ASN A 41 8.42 4.33 -25.11
C ASN A 41 6.92 4.02 -25.21
N ASP A 42 6.47 2.88 -24.67
CA ASP A 42 5.07 2.51 -24.72
C ASP A 42 4.30 3.20 -23.60
N ARG A 43 3.08 3.63 -23.88
CA ARG A 43 2.13 4.08 -22.87
C ARG A 43 1.63 2.85 -22.08
N ILE A 44 1.65 2.92 -20.76
CA ILE A 44 1.13 1.86 -19.89
C ILE A 44 -0.39 1.94 -19.86
N ASN A 45 -1.05 0.86 -20.25
CA ASN A 45 -2.50 0.72 -20.18
C ASN A 45 -2.90 0.25 -18.78
N VAL A 46 -3.60 1.12 -18.04
CA VAL A 46 -4.00 0.87 -16.66
C VAL A 46 -5.50 0.66 -16.58
N ALA A 47 -5.93 -0.33 -15.82
CA ALA A 47 -7.33 -0.51 -15.47
C ALA A 47 -7.53 -0.28 -13.96
N HIS A 48 -8.64 0.38 -13.59
CA HIS A 48 -8.97 0.68 -12.22
C HIS A 48 -10.10 -0.21 -11.71
N ILE A 49 -9.88 -0.90 -10.58
CA ILE A 49 -10.83 -1.81 -9.94
C ILE A 49 -11.18 -1.27 -8.55
N GLY A 50 -12.46 -0.91 -8.37
CA GLY A 50 -12.92 -0.15 -7.22
C GLY A 50 -12.68 1.34 -7.43
N ILE A 51 -13.67 2.06 -7.96
CA ILE A 51 -13.59 3.50 -8.27
C ILE A 51 -14.53 4.33 -7.37
N GLY A 52 -14.71 3.89 -6.11
CA GLY A 52 -15.30 4.69 -5.04
C GLY A 52 -14.35 5.79 -4.57
N GLY A 53 -14.60 6.41 -3.41
CA GLY A 53 -13.83 7.54 -2.88
C GLY A 53 -12.35 7.56 -3.28
N ARG A 54 -11.50 6.77 -2.59
CA ARG A 54 -10.06 6.73 -2.90
C ARG A 54 -9.76 6.25 -4.33
N GLY A 55 -10.53 5.29 -4.85
CA GLY A 55 -10.34 4.84 -6.24
C GLY A 55 -10.64 5.93 -7.27
N SER A 56 -11.61 6.80 -7.02
CA SER A 56 -11.90 7.97 -7.85
C SER A 56 -10.75 8.98 -7.82
N ASP A 57 -10.19 9.26 -6.63
CA ASP A 57 -9.04 10.16 -6.48
C ASP A 57 -7.84 9.64 -7.27
N LEU A 58 -7.52 8.35 -7.13
CA LEU A 58 -6.45 7.71 -7.90
C LEU A 58 -6.72 7.78 -9.40
N SER A 59 -7.93 7.47 -9.85
CA SER A 59 -8.28 7.53 -11.27
C SER A 59 -8.07 8.95 -11.84
N SER A 60 -8.46 9.98 -11.07
CA SER A 60 -8.22 11.37 -11.44
C SER A 60 -6.72 11.69 -11.57
N GLN A 61 -5.90 11.23 -10.62
CA GLN A 61 -4.44 11.43 -10.65
C GLN A 61 -3.79 10.69 -11.84
N TYR A 62 -4.13 9.42 -12.07
CA TYR A 62 -3.63 8.68 -13.24
C TYR A 62 -4.03 9.35 -14.56
N TRP A 63 -5.27 9.86 -14.65
CA TRP A 63 -5.73 10.61 -15.82
C TRP A 63 -4.90 11.88 -16.04
N LYS A 64 -4.71 12.71 -14.99
CA LYS A 64 -3.89 13.94 -15.07
C LYS A 64 -2.44 13.62 -15.51
N ILE A 65 -1.81 12.60 -14.90
CA ILE A 65 -0.46 12.17 -15.26
C ILE A 65 -0.43 11.70 -16.72
N GLY A 66 -1.41 10.89 -17.14
CA GLY A 66 -1.51 10.42 -18.52
C GLY A 66 -1.62 11.56 -19.53
N GLN A 67 -2.47 12.57 -19.25
CA GLN A 67 -2.61 13.74 -20.11
C GLN A 67 -1.34 14.61 -20.15
N LYS A 68 -0.69 14.80 -19.00
CA LYS A 68 0.51 15.66 -18.90
C LYS A 68 1.76 15.00 -19.50
N THR A 69 1.96 13.71 -19.26
CA THR A 69 3.24 13.04 -19.54
C THR A 69 3.18 11.99 -20.65
N GLY A 70 2.00 11.54 -21.02
CA GLY A 70 1.83 10.40 -21.93
C GLY A 70 2.28 9.04 -21.35
N LYS A 71 2.71 8.96 -20.08
CA LYS A 71 3.25 7.74 -19.46
C LYS A 71 2.21 6.62 -19.34
N CYS A 72 0.94 6.96 -19.11
CA CYS A 72 -0.14 5.97 -18.94
C CYS A 72 -1.44 6.41 -19.58
N GLN A 73 -2.38 5.49 -19.68
CA GLN A 73 -3.79 5.77 -20.03
C GLN A 73 -4.71 4.81 -19.27
N ILE A 74 -5.87 5.30 -18.87
CA ILE A 74 -6.92 4.47 -18.30
C ILE A 74 -7.68 3.84 -19.46
N VAL A 75 -7.67 2.50 -19.57
CA VAL A 75 -8.34 1.77 -20.65
C VAL A 75 -9.60 1.04 -20.17
N ALA A 76 -9.74 0.87 -18.85
CA ALA A 76 -10.94 0.26 -18.27
C ALA A 76 -11.14 0.73 -16.82
N VAL A 77 -12.41 0.75 -16.39
CA VAL A 77 -12.81 0.92 -15.00
C VAL A 77 -13.75 -0.21 -14.59
N CYS A 78 -13.70 -0.61 -13.32
CA CYS A 78 -14.57 -1.63 -12.76
C CYS A 78 -15.03 -1.24 -11.36
N ASP A 79 -16.32 -1.36 -11.10
CA ASP A 79 -16.91 -1.25 -9.76
C ASP A 79 -18.20 -2.08 -9.73
N VAL A 80 -18.59 -2.56 -8.58
CA VAL A 80 -19.86 -3.29 -8.41
C VAL A 80 -21.08 -2.37 -8.40
N TRP A 81 -20.90 -1.06 -8.38
CA TRP A 81 -21.97 -0.06 -8.47
C TRP A 81 -22.03 0.55 -9.87
N GLN A 82 -23.15 0.30 -10.59
CA GLN A 82 -23.31 0.73 -11.97
C GLN A 82 -23.10 2.24 -12.19
N LYS A 83 -23.55 3.09 -11.26
CA LYS A 83 -23.34 4.54 -11.32
C LYS A 83 -21.86 4.90 -11.44
N ARG A 84 -21.00 4.30 -10.62
CA ARG A 84 -19.56 4.54 -10.67
C ARG A 84 -18.96 4.09 -12.00
N VAL A 85 -19.41 2.94 -12.51
CA VAL A 85 -18.97 2.45 -13.83
C VAL A 85 -19.37 3.43 -14.92
N SER A 86 -20.62 3.92 -14.93
CA SER A 86 -21.13 4.89 -15.92
C SER A 86 -20.34 6.21 -15.87
N GLU A 87 -20.10 6.74 -14.67
CA GLU A 87 -19.30 7.95 -14.44
C GLU A 87 -17.84 7.76 -14.90
N GLY A 88 -17.20 6.65 -14.52
CA GLY A 88 -15.83 6.36 -14.91
C GLY A 88 -15.63 6.22 -16.42
N LYS A 89 -16.54 5.51 -17.11
CA LYS A 89 -16.55 5.44 -18.59
C LYS A 89 -16.59 6.82 -19.23
N LYS A 90 -17.48 7.67 -18.74
CA LYS A 90 -17.65 9.02 -19.25
C LYS A 90 -16.42 9.90 -18.99
N ASN A 91 -15.92 9.89 -17.75
CA ASN A 91 -14.85 10.77 -17.32
C ASN A 91 -13.49 10.42 -17.96
N TYR A 92 -13.21 9.13 -18.13
CA TYR A 92 -11.92 8.65 -18.65
C TYR A 92 -11.98 8.11 -20.07
N GLN A 93 -13.15 8.16 -20.72
CA GLN A 93 -13.34 7.70 -22.11
C GLN A 93 -12.82 6.28 -22.34
N CYS A 94 -13.15 5.38 -21.42
CA CYS A 94 -12.68 4.00 -21.40
C CYS A 94 -13.83 2.99 -21.29
N ASP A 95 -13.52 1.70 -21.32
CA ASP A 95 -14.50 0.66 -21.08
C ASP A 95 -14.86 0.54 -19.59
N GLY A 96 -16.05 0.00 -19.30
CA GLY A 96 -16.52 -0.16 -17.91
C GLY A 96 -17.16 -1.51 -17.67
N TYR A 97 -16.86 -2.10 -16.50
CA TYR A 97 -17.25 -3.46 -16.14
C TYR A 97 -17.81 -3.50 -14.72
N LEU A 98 -18.73 -4.44 -14.47
CA LEU A 98 -19.19 -4.79 -13.11
C LEU A 98 -18.37 -5.95 -12.52
N ASP A 99 -17.79 -6.80 -13.38
CA ASP A 99 -16.96 -7.94 -12.99
C ASP A 99 -15.48 -7.67 -13.33
N TYR A 100 -14.60 -7.67 -12.31
CA TYR A 100 -13.18 -7.45 -12.50
C TYR A 100 -12.48 -8.55 -13.31
N HIS A 101 -13.05 -9.75 -13.40
CA HIS A 101 -12.47 -10.82 -14.24
C HIS A 101 -12.48 -10.44 -15.73
N GLU A 102 -13.48 -9.66 -16.17
CA GLU A 102 -13.51 -9.14 -17.55
C GLU A 102 -12.32 -8.19 -17.78
N VAL A 103 -11.96 -7.37 -16.79
CA VAL A 103 -10.78 -6.51 -16.85
C VAL A 103 -9.49 -7.33 -16.89
N LEU A 104 -9.36 -8.34 -16.01
CA LEU A 104 -8.16 -9.17 -15.93
C LEU A 104 -7.95 -10.00 -17.22
N GLY A 105 -9.04 -10.41 -17.87
CA GLY A 105 -9.01 -11.14 -19.15
C GLY A 105 -8.53 -10.33 -20.37
N ARG A 106 -8.44 -9.01 -20.26
CA ARG A 106 -8.02 -8.13 -21.37
C ARG A 106 -6.51 -8.24 -21.62
N SER A 107 -6.13 -8.50 -22.86
CA SER A 107 -4.71 -8.57 -23.28
C SER A 107 -4.04 -7.22 -23.43
N ASP A 108 -4.81 -6.14 -23.56
CA ASP A 108 -4.32 -4.78 -23.71
C ASP A 108 -4.10 -4.04 -22.37
N VAL A 109 -4.51 -4.62 -21.24
CA VAL A 109 -4.22 -4.08 -19.89
C VAL A 109 -2.84 -4.54 -19.44
N ASP A 110 -1.95 -3.60 -19.09
CA ASP A 110 -0.60 -3.87 -18.59
C ASP A 110 -0.56 -3.93 -17.06
N ALA A 111 -1.31 -3.03 -16.40
CA ALA A 111 -1.34 -2.92 -14.94
C ALA A 111 -2.75 -2.64 -14.42
N VAL A 112 -3.00 -3.00 -13.17
CA VAL A 112 -4.25 -2.71 -12.48
C VAL A 112 -4.01 -1.86 -11.23
N VAL A 113 -4.93 -0.94 -10.96
CA VAL A 113 -5.03 -0.17 -9.72
C VAL A 113 -6.21 -0.73 -8.92
N ILE A 114 -5.94 -1.26 -7.73
CA ILE A 114 -6.94 -1.90 -6.88
C ILE A 114 -7.21 -1.00 -5.68
N ALA A 115 -8.43 -0.48 -5.57
CA ALA A 115 -8.88 0.37 -4.47
C ALA A 115 -10.29 -0.04 -3.97
N THR A 116 -10.48 -1.32 -3.86
CA THR A 116 -11.67 -1.98 -3.29
C THR A 116 -11.64 -1.92 -1.76
N PRO A 117 -12.67 -2.40 -1.02
CA PRO A 117 -12.53 -2.68 0.41
C PRO A 117 -11.46 -3.73 0.71
N ASP A 118 -10.88 -3.67 1.93
CA ASP A 118 -9.69 -4.44 2.35
C ASP A 118 -9.81 -5.95 2.07
N HIS A 119 -10.99 -6.54 2.28
CA HIS A 119 -11.24 -7.98 2.11
C HIS A 119 -11.12 -8.49 0.66
N TRP A 120 -11.11 -7.60 -0.32
CA TRP A 120 -10.94 -7.93 -1.74
C TRP A 120 -9.49 -7.77 -2.23
N HIS A 121 -8.67 -6.99 -1.52
CA HIS A 121 -7.34 -6.59 -1.98
C HIS A 121 -6.48 -7.76 -2.43
N ALA A 122 -6.27 -8.73 -1.55
CA ALA A 122 -5.39 -9.86 -1.84
C ALA A 122 -5.90 -10.74 -2.99
N LYS A 123 -7.21 -11.05 -3.00
CA LYS A 123 -7.79 -11.92 -4.02
C LYS A 123 -7.58 -11.33 -5.42
N ILE A 124 -7.97 -10.07 -5.61
CA ILE A 124 -7.85 -9.41 -6.93
C ILE A 124 -6.37 -9.27 -7.32
N ALA A 125 -5.48 -8.90 -6.38
CA ALA A 125 -4.05 -8.74 -6.67
C ALA A 125 -3.38 -10.07 -7.08
N LEU A 126 -3.70 -11.18 -6.40
CA LEU A 126 -3.19 -12.51 -6.75
C LEU A 126 -3.63 -12.92 -8.14
N GLU A 127 -4.91 -12.79 -8.46
CA GLU A 127 -5.47 -13.12 -9.76
C GLU A 127 -4.93 -12.20 -10.87
N ALA A 128 -4.75 -10.90 -10.59
CA ALA A 128 -4.15 -9.97 -11.53
C ALA A 128 -2.73 -10.41 -11.93
N MET A 129 -1.91 -10.81 -10.94
CA MET A 129 -0.56 -11.31 -11.21
C MET A 129 -0.56 -12.65 -11.95
N ASP A 130 -1.55 -13.53 -11.74
CA ASP A 130 -1.72 -14.75 -12.53
C ASP A 130 -2.08 -14.45 -13.99
N HIS A 131 -2.78 -13.34 -14.24
CA HIS A 131 -3.04 -12.82 -15.59
C HIS A 131 -1.90 -11.96 -16.15
N GLY A 132 -0.73 -11.94 -15.48
CA GLY A 132 0.46 -11.22 -15.94
C GLY A 132 0.38 -9.71 -15.80
N LYS A 133 -0.51 -9.16 -14.96
CA LYS A 133 -0.63 -7.71 -14.71
C LYS A 133 0.30 -7.28 -13.59
N ASP A 134 0.83 -6.06 -13.71
CA ASP A 134 1.46 -5.37 -12.59
C ASP A 134 0.39 -4.70 -11.72
N VAL A 135 0.66 -4.46 -10.43
CA VAL A 135 -0.38 -4.10 -9.47
C VAL A 135 0.01 -2.87 -8.64
N TYR A 136 -0.81 -1.84 -8.68
CA TYR A 136 -0.88 -0.82 -7.64
C TYR A 136 -2.01 -1.19 -6.69
N LEU A 137 -1.68 -1.49 -5.43
CA LEU A 137 -2.64 -2.01 -4.45
C LEU A 137 -2.82 -1.01 -3.31
N GLU A 138 -4.01 -0.43 -3.17
CA GLU A 138 -4.29 0.48 -2.06
C GLU A 138 -4.03 -0.17 -0.70
N LYS A 139 -3.70 0.68 0.28
CA LYS A 139 -3.56 0.27 1.67
C LYS A 139 -4.96 0.08 2.33
N PRO A 140 -5.05 -0.80 3.34
CA PRO A 140 -4.02 -1.73 3.81
C PRO A 140 -3.75 -2.79 2.74
N MET A 141 -2.51 -3.27 2.66
CA MET A 141 -2.13 -4.22 1.61
C MET A 141 -3.03 -5.45 1.57
N THR A 142 -3.44 -5.96 2.74
CA THR A 142 -4.28 -7.14 2.88
C THR A 142 -5.15 -7.08 4.12
N HIS A 143 -6.16 -7.96 4.19
CA HIS A 143 -7.02 -8.10 5.37
C HIS A 143 -6.40 -9.03 6.43
N THR A 144 -5.54 -9.99 6.02
CA THR A 144 -4.90 -10.97 6.92
C THR A 144 -3.40 -11.10 6.67
N ILE A 145 -2.66 -11.61 7.66
CA ILE A 145 -1.23 -11.90 7.56
C ILE A 145 -0.95 -12.98 6.51
N GLU A 146 -1.79 -14.01 6.45
CA GLU A 146 -1.64 -15.08 5.46
C GLU A 146 -1.75 -14.55 4.03
N GLN A 147 -2.67 -13.63 3.78
CA GLN A 147 -2.79 -12.97 2.47
C GLN A 147 -1.54 -12.14 2.14
N ALA A 148 -0.93 -11.48 3.15
CA ALA A 148 0.31 -10.73 2.93
C ALA A 148 1.46 -11.67 2.54
N ARG A 149 1.59 -12.83 3.17
CA ARG A 149 2.53 -13.89 2.80
C ARG A 149 2.32 -14.34 1.35
N GLN A 150 1.07 -14.64 0.99
CA GLN A 150 0.71 -15.07 -0.37
C GLN A 150 1.08 -14.03 -1.43
N LEU A 151 0.87 -12.74 -1.16
CA LEU A 151 1.27 -11.67 -2.09
C LEU A 151 2.79 -11.59 -2.24
N VAL A 152 3.56 -11.69 -1.15
CA VAL A 152 5.02 -11.71 -1.21
C VAL A 152 5.54 -12.88 -2.06
N GLU A 153 4.97 -14.07 -1.86
CA GLU A 153 5.33 -15.26 -2.63
C GLU A 153 4.94 -15.13 -4.11
N LYS A 154 3.74 -14.63 -4.39
CA LYS A 154 3.21 -14.45 -5.74
C LYS A 154 4.03 -13.44 -6.56
N VAL A 155 4.44 -12.31 -5.95
CA VAL A 155 5.31 -11.33 -6.61
C VAL A 155 6.65 -11.97 -7.03
N LYS A 156 7.25 -12.80 -6.14
CA LYS A 156 8.49 -13.52 -6.45
C LYS A 156 8.29 -14.56 -7.56
N GLU A 157 7.21 -15.33 -7.48
CA GLU A 157 6.86 -16.36 -8.47
C GLU A 157 6.63 -15.75 -9.88
N LYS A 158 5.78 -14.75 -9.95
CA LYS A 158 5.34 -14.16 -11.24
C LYS A 158 6.25 -13.05 -11.75
N LYS A 159 7.21 -12.58 -10.91
CA LYS A 159 8.12 -11.46 -11.23
C LYS A 159 7.34 -10.21 -11.66
N ARG A 160 6.20 -9.95 -11.01
CA ARG A 160 5.38 -8.75 -11.25
C ARG A 160 5.82 -7.61 -10.33
N VAL A 161 5.57 -6.39 -10.77
CA VAL A 161 5.72 -5.22 -9.92
C VAL A 161 4.45 -5.07 -9.10
N LEU A 162 4.58 -5.01 -7.77
CA LEU A 162 3.51 -4.64 -6.86
C LEU A 162 3.98 -3.49 -5.99
N GLN A 163 3.27 -2.37 -6.06
CA GLN A 163 3.43 -1.23 -5.15
C GLN A 163 2.22 -1.10 -4.25
N VAL A 164 2.46 -0.92 -2.95
CA VAL A 164 1.38 -0.66 -1.99
C VAL A 164 1.08 0.84 -1.95
N GLY A 165 -0.19 1.20 -2.08
CA GLY A 165 -0.69 2.58 -2.18
C GLY A 165 -0.70 3.33 -0.84
N SER A 166 0.43 3.41 -0.13
CA SER A 166 0.66 4.32 0.98
C SER A 166 1.50 5.49 0.46
N GLN A 167 0.83 6.46 -0.14
CA GLN A 167 1.40 7.45 -1.05
C GLN A 167 2.53 8.29 -0.46
N THR A 168 2.51 8.57 0.85
CA THR A 168 3.52 9.39 1.50
C THR A 168 4.89 8.73 1.56
N THR A 169 4.98 7.40 1.38
CA THR A 169 6.25 6.66 1.46
C THR A 169 7.30 7.08 0.42
N THR A 170 6.90 7.76 -0.66
CA THR A 170 7.82 8.38 -1.62
C THR A 170 8.29 9.78 -1.23
N ALA A 171 7.79 10.36 -0.14
CA ALA A 171 8.21 11.68 0.33
C ALA A 171 9.65 11.65 0.86
N ASP A 172 10.41 12.70 0.56
CA ASP A 172 11.85 12.79 0.88
C ASP A 172 12.15 12.71 2.38
N GLN A 173 11.25 13.18 3.23
CA GLN A 173 11.42 13.18 4.69
C GLN A 173 11.76 11.80 5.28
N TRP A 174 11.17 10.72 4.75
CA TRP A 174 11.43 9.37 5.22
C TRP A 174 12.82 8.88 4.82
N HIS A 175 13.26 9.23 3.61
CA HIS A 175 14.57 8.87 3.09
C HIS A 175 15.69 9.67 3.76
N LYS A 176 15.45 10.96 4.09
CA LYS A 176 16.34 11.77 4.93
C LYS A 176 16.48 11.18 6.34
N ALA A 177 15.37 10.79 6.97
CA ALA A 177 15.40 10.13 8.27
C ALA A 177 16.19 8.81 8.21
N ARG A 178 15.97 8.00 7.17
CA ARG A 178 16.74 6.77 6.92
C ARG A 178 18.23 7.04 6.86
N GLN A 179 18.65 8.09 6.13
CA GLN A 179 20.05 8.46 6.03
C GLN A 179 20.63 8.85 7.39
N VAL A 180 19.92 9.69 8.16
CA VAL A 180 20.33 10.11 9.51
C VAL A 180 20.54 8.91 10.44
N ILE A 181 19.63 7.93 10.37
CA ILE A 181 19.71 6.71 11.19
C ILE A 181 20.87 5.81 10.73
N ALA A 182 21.01 5.63 9.41
CA ALA A 182 22.09 4.82 8.84
C ALA A 182 23.48 5.39 9.13
N ASP A 183 23.61 6.72 9.17
CA ASP A 183 24.85 7.43 9.53
C ASP A 183 25.20 7.31 11.03
N GLY A 184 24.30 6.77 11.84
CA GLY A 184 24.49 6.60 13.28
C GLY A 184 24.23 7.86 14.13
N ARG A 185 23.60 8.90 13.56
CA ARG A 185 23.39 10.20 14.25
C ARG A 185 22.45 10.15 15.46
N ILE A 186 21.72 9.07 15.66
CA ILE A 186 20.90 8.87 16.86
C ILE A 186 21.39 7.72 17.74
N GLY A 187 22.53 7.09 17.38
CA GLY A 187 23.01 5.88 18.02
C GLY A 187 22.05 4.71 17.86
N GLN A 188 22.06 3.79 18.84
CA GLN A 188 21.13 2.67 18.82
C GLN A 188 19.69 3.16 18.92
N MET A 189 18.85 2.78 17.94
CA MET A 189 17.42 3.08 17.94
C MET A 189 16.71 2.37 19.10
N ILE A 190 15.83 3.06 19.82
CA ILE A 190 15.14 2.56 21.02
C ILE A 190 13.62 2.53 20.80
N MET A 191 13.05 3.61 20.25
CA MET A 191 11.60 3.72 20.12
C MET A 191 11.21 4.66 18.99
N SER A 192 10.22 4.26 18.20
CA SER A 192 9.49 5.16 17.32
C SER A 192 8.08 5.39 17.83
N GLN A 193 7.54 6.59 17.63
CA GLN A 193 6.15 6.89 17.96
C GLN A 193 5.50 7.75 16.89
N GLY A 194 4.19 7.60 16.75
CA GLY A 194 3.38 8.44 15.89
C GLY A 194 1.90 8.31 16.20
N SER A 195 1.12 9.21 15.64
CA SER A 195 -0.33 9.20 15.80
C SER A 195 -1.03 9.57 14.50
N TYR A 196 -2.28 9.15 14.42
CA TYR A 196 -3.18 9.52 13.34
C TYR A 196 -4.57 9.75 13.93
N HIS A 197 -4.77 10.91 14.53
CA HIS A 197 -6.01 11.29 15.20
C HIS A 197 -6.95 12.01 14.25
N ARG A 198 -8.24 11.77 14.37
CA ARG A 198 -9.30 12.47 13.64
C ARG A 198 -10.45 12.80 14.54
N ASN A 199 -11.24 13.78 14.16
CA ASN A 199 -12.52 14.04 14.79
C ASN A 199 -13.44 14.75 13.79
N SER A 200 -14.69 14.35 13.75
CA SER A 200 -15.70 15.01 12.95
C SER A 200 -17.06 15.01 13.67
N ASN A 201 -17.87 16.00 13.38
CA ASN A 201 -19.21 16.14 13.98
C ASN A 201 -20.20 15.01 13.59
N ARG A 202 -19.89 14.25 12.52
CA ARG A 202 -20.68 13.09 12.07
C ARG A 202 -20.17 11.76 12.62
N GLY A 203 -18.99 11.75 13.23
CA GLY A 203 -18.21 10.53 13.49
C GLY A 203 -17.56 9.99 12.22
N GLU A 204 -16.32 9.52 12.36
CA GLU A 204 -15.55 8.99 11.23
C GLU A 204 -16.23 7.75 10.61
N TRP A 205 -16.12 7.67 9.29
CA TRP A 205 -16.69 6.64 8.42
C TRP A 205 -18.23 6.63 8.33
N ASN A 206 -18.93 7.61 8.90
CA ASN A 206 -20.37 7.81 8.75
C ASN A 206 -20.70 8.60 7.47
N TRP A 207 -20.19 8.11 6.32
CA TRP A 207 -20.50 8.72 5.03
C TRP A 207 -21.98 8.64 4.71
N PRO A 208 -22.49 9.57 3.86
CA PRO A 208 -23.87 9.52 3.40
C PRO A 208 -24.19 8.19 2.70
N ILE A 209 -25.39 7.69 2.95
CA ILE A 209 -25.96 6.53 2.27
C ILE A 209 -26.85 7.06 1.14
N ASP A 210 -26.67 6.54 -0.08
CA ASP A 210 -27.60 6.79 -1.18
C ASP A 210 -28.82 5.84 -0.98
N PRO A 211 -30.02 6.39 -0.70
CA PRO A 211 -31.16 5.54 -0.38
C PRO A 211 -31.73 4.79 -1.59
N ASN A 212 -31.38 5.19 -2.81
CA ASN A 212 -31.85 4.55 -4.04
C ASN A 212 -30.93 3.41 -4.49
N ALA A 213 -29.68 3.40 -4.02
CA ALA A 213 -28.68 2.44 -4.44
C ALA A 213 -28.80 1.10 -3.68
N GLY A 214 -28.76 0.01 -4.43
CA GLY A 214 -28.83 -1.33 -3.83
C GLY A 214 -29.01 -2.44 -4.87
N PRO A 215 -29.14 -3.70 -4.44
CA PRO A 215 -29.25 -4.85 -5.36
C PRO A 215 -30.56 -4.85 -6.16
N GLU A 216 -31.61 -4.17 -5.69
CA GLU A 216 -32.89 -4.03 -6.39
C GLU A 216 -32.93 -2.73 -7.22
N GLY A 217 -31.87 -1.92 -7.17
CA GLY A 217 -31.73 -0.69 -7.95
C GLY A 217 -31.72 -0.96 -9.46
N LYS A 218 -32.13 0.03 -10.25
CA LYS A 218 -32.14 -0.08 -11.72
C LYS A 218 -31.20 0.94 -12.35
N GLY A 219 -30.55 0.54 -13.46
CA GLY A 219 -29.59 1.42 -14.10
C GLY A 219 -28.45 1.80 -13.16
N ASP A 220 -28.20 3.09 -12.99
CA ASP A 220 -27.12 3.60 -12.14
C ASP A 220 -27.32 3.33 -10.63
N ASP A 221 -28.52 3.00 -10.18
CA ASP A 221 -28.78 2.67 -8.78
C ASP A 221 -28.44 1.21 -8.42
N TYR A 222 -28.14 0.37 -9.42
CA TYR A 222 -27.83 -1.04 -9.20
C TYR A 222 -26.45 -1.25 -8.57
N ILE A 223 -26.43 -2.04 -7.48
CA ILE A 223 -25.19 -2.52 -6.82
C ILE A 223 -25.22 -4.05 -6.81
N ASP A 224 -24.16 -4.68 -7.34
CA ASP A 224 -23.95 -6.12 -7.18
C ASP A 224 -23.44 -6.44 -5.77
N TRP A 225 -24.38 -6.52 -4.84
CA TRP A 225 -24.09 -6.82 -3.43
C TRP A 225 -23.45 -8.19 -3.22
N LYS A 226 -23.84 -9.19 -4.00
CA LYS A 226 -23.29 -10.54 -3.88
C LYS A 226 -21.80 -10.54 -4.25
N THR A 227 -21.45 -9.90 -5.34
CA THR A 227 -20.05 -9.72 -5.75
C THR A 227 -19.31 -8.85 -4.76
N TRP A 228 -19.92 -7.77 -4.22
CA TRP A 228 -19.25 -6.94 -3.22
C TRP A 228 -18.89 -7.71 -1.95
N LEU A 229 -19.77 -8.59 -1.44
CA LEU A 229 -19.48 -9.44 -0.28
C LEU A 229 -18.29 -10.38 -0.56
N GLY A 230 -18.26 -11.00 -1.72
CA GLY A 230 -17.16 -11.87 -2.14
C GLY A 230 -16.75 -12.92 -1.10
N PRO A 231 -15.52 -12.87 -0.57
CA PRO A 231 -15.04 -13.83 0.43
C PRO A 231 -15.60 -13.58 1.84
N ALA A 232 -16.24 -12.43 2.09
CA ALA A 232 -16.84 -12.15 3.39
C ALA A 232 -18.13 -12.97 3.63
N PRO A 233 -18.61 -13.07 4.88
CA PRO A 233 -19.84 -13.77 5.19
C PRO A 233 -21.03 -13.25 4.37
N GLN A 234 -21.77 -14.17 3.73
CA GLN A 234 -22.93 -13.82 2.93
C GLN A 234 -24.06 -13.32 3.82
N ARG A 235 -24.67 -12.19 3.42
CA ARG A 235 -25.70 -11.46 4.20
C ARG A 235 -26.75 -10.86 3.27
N PRO A 236 -27.98 -10.63 3.76
CA PRO A 236 -28.91 -9.72 3.10
C PRO A 236 -28.29 -8.33 2.89
N TRP A 237 -28.85 -7.57 1.96
CA TRP A 237 -28.44 -6.20 1.73
C TRP A 237 -28.46 -5.36 3.00
N ASP A 238 -27.36 -4.66 3.22
CA ASP A 238 -27.17 -3.73 4.33
C ASP A 238 -26.41 -2.50 3.83
N ALA A 239 -27.12 -1.41 3.68
CA ALA A 239 -26.57 -0.17 3.14
C ALA A 239 -25.48 0.41 4.06
N ASP A 240 -25.60 0.28 5.39
CA ASP A 240 -24.57 0.76 6.30
C ASP A 240 -23.26 -0.01 6.11
N ARG A 241 -23.34 -1.33 5.92
CA ARG A 241 -22.14 -2.16 5.63
C ARG A 241 -21.51 -1.84 4.30
N TYR A 242 -22.29 -1.54 3.27
CA TYR A 242 -21.74 -1.18 1.96
C TYR A 242 -21.07 0.20 1.97
N PHE A 243 -21.79 1.23 2.42
CA PHE A 243 -21.34 2.61 2.38
C PHE A 243 -20.32 2.94 3.46
N ARG A 244 -20.30 2.19 4.58
CA ARG A 244 -19.52 2.45 5.79
C ARG A 244 -18.72 1.24 6.24
N PHE A 245 -18.20 0.47 5.28
CA PHE A 245 -17.56 -0.83 5.50
C PHE A 245 -16.42 -0.82 6.52
N ARG A 246 -15.72 0.30 6.68
CA ARG A 246 -14.63 0.45 7.67
C ARG A 246 -15.07 0.31 9.11
N LYS A 247 -16.37 0.35 9.38
CA LYS A 247 -16.97 0.12 10.70
C LYS A 247 -17.02 -1.36 11.11
N TYR A 248 -16.76 -2.29 10.17
CA TYR A 248 -17.04 -3.71 10.35
C TYR A 248 -15.83 -4.60 10.10
N TRP A 249 -15.53 -5.50 11.06
CA TRP A 249 -14.41 -6.43 10.98
C TRP A 249 -14.41 -7.35 9.76
N ASP A 250 -15.59 -7.63 9.20
CA ASP A 250 -15.71 -8.48 8.01
C ASP A 250 -15.01 -7.87 6.78
N TYR A 251 -14.83 -6.56 6.76
CA TYR A 251 -14.38 -5.83 5.57
C TYR A 251 -13.15 -4.96 5.80
N SER A 252 -12.83 -4.63 7.05
CA SER A 252 -11.73 -3.74 7.41
C SER A 252 -11.22 -4.03 8.83
N GLY A 253 -10.02 -3.60 9.15
CA GLY A 253 -9.45 -3.63 10.50
C GLY A 253 -9.57 -2.31 11.27
N GLY A 254 -10.47 -1.41 10.83
CA GLY A 254 -10.73 -0.14 11.48
C GLY A 254 -9.50 0.77 11.53
N ILE A 255 -9.26 1.43 12.68
CA ILE A 255 -8.14 2.35 12.89
C ILE A 255 -6.80 1.70 12.51
N ALA A 256 -6.59 0.44 12.92
CA ALA A 256 -5.32 -0.23 12.68
C ALA A 256 -4.98 -0.33 11.19
N THR A 257 -5.94 -0.72 10.35
CA THR A 257 -5.70 -0.93 8.91
C THR A 257 -5.87 0.35 8.10
N ASP A 258 -6.83 1.20 8.44
CA ASP A 258 -7.08 2.43 7.69
C ASP A 258 -6.08 3.55 8.05
N LEU A 259 -5.74 3.74 9.34
CA LEU A 259 -4.93 4.87 9.78
C LEU A 259 -3.48 4.49 10.13
N PHE A 260 -3.24 3.40 10.86
CA PHE A 260 -1.86 3.08 11.27
C PHE A 260 -0.98 2.56 10.14
N TYR A 261 -1.56 2.14 9.01
CA TYR A 261 -0.73 1.85 7.84
C TYR A 261 0.06 3.08 7.38
N HIS A 262 -0.54 4.27 7.46
CA HIS A 262 0.09 5.56 7.14
C HIS A 262 1.24 5.95 8.09
N VAL A 263 1.37 5.28 9.23
CA VAL A 263 2.49 5.48 10.16
C VAL A 263 3.49 4.33 10.07
N ALA A 264 3.00 3.10 10.04
CA ALA A 264 3.83 1.90 10.04
C ALA A 264 4.66 1.74 8.76
N ALA A 265 4.10 2.06 7.59
CA ALA A 265 4.81 1.95 6.32
C ALA A 265 5.95 2.98 6.20
N PRO A 266 5.74 4.29 6.45
CA PRO A 266 6.82 5.27 6.50
C PRO A 266 7.90 4.94 7.53
N LEU A 267 7.55 4.47 8.73
CA LEU A 267 8.55 4.07 9.72
C LEU A 267 9.45 2.95 9.21
N ASN A 268 8.89 1.95 8.50
CA ASN A 268 9.70 0.90 7.88
C ASN A 268 10.64 1.44 6.77
N ILE A 269 10.30 2.56 6.12
CA ILE A 269 11.22 3.27 5.22
C ILE A 269 12.33 3.97 6.01
N CYS A 270 11.99 4.65 7.12
CA CYS A 270 12.95 5.40 7.95
C CYS A 270 14.01 4.50 8.59
N TRP A 271 13.63 3.31 9.03
CA TRP A 271 14.59 2.38 9.63
C TRP A 271 15.61 1.93 8.57
N SER A 272 16.84 1.77 8.97
CA SER A 272 17.91 1.37 8.04
C SER A 272 17.59 0.06 7.30
N GLN A 273 16.82 -0.82 7.97
CA GLN A 273 16.25 -2.02 7.37
C GLN A 273 14.80 -2.19 7.85
N PRO A 274 13.84 -2.44 6.93
CA PRO A 274 12.47 -2.79 7.28
C PRO A 274 12.42 -4.09 8.09
N GLN A 275 11.57 -4.17 9.13
CA GLN A 275 11.55 -5.29 10.08
C GLN A 275 10.12 -5.76 10.35
N PHE A 276 9.98 -7.07 10.60
CA PHE A 276 8.76 -7.62 11.19
C PHE A 276 8.75 -7.39 12.70
N PRO A 277 7.57 -7.13 13.31
CA PRO A 277 7.46 -7.12 14.77
C PRO A 277 7.66 -8.52 15.33
N ALA A 278 8.37 -8.62 16.46
CA ALA A 278 8.50 -9.88 17.21
C ALA A 278 7.33 -10.09 18.17
N ARG A 279 6.83 -9.01 18.79
CA ARG A 279 5.73 -9.03 19.75
C ARG A 279 4.85 -7.80 19.56
N VAL A 280 3.52 -8.00 19.66
CA VAL A 280 2.54 -6.91 19.53
C VAL A 280 1.49 -7.03 20.61
N MET A 281 1.11 -5.89 21.18
CA MET A 281 -0.04 -5.71 22.06
C MET A 281 -0.86 -4.50 21.63
N ALA A 282 -2.17 -4.57 21.81
CA ALA A 282 -3.08 -3.48 21.47
C ALA A 282 -4.21 -3.35 22.47
N GLY A 283 -4.75 -2.13 22.57
CA GLY A 283 -5.87 -1.78 23.43
C GLY A 283 -6.68 -0.64 22.84
N GLY A 284 -7.84 -0.38 23.40
CA GLY A 284 -8.76 0.67 22.96
C GLY A 284 -10.20 0.32 23.24
N GLY A 285 -11.13 0.98 22.56
CA GLY A 285 -12.58 0.70 22.74
C GLY A 285 -13.44 1.70 22.00
N ASN A 286 -14.76 1.45 22.05
CA ASN A 286 -15.79 2.38 21.61
C ASN A 286 -16.20 3.27 22.79
N TYR A 287 -15.50 4.38 22.96
CA TYR A 287 -15.74 5.27 24.09
C TYR A 287 -16.81 6.31 23.79
N ILE A 288 -16.84 6.83 22.56
CA ILE A 288 -17.74 7.92 22.16
C ILE A 288 -18.83 7.44 21.18
N PHE A 289 -18.46 6.79 20.08
CA PHE A 289 -19.41 6.47 19.02
C PHE A 289 -20.18 5.18 19.33
N LYS A 290 -21.52 5.32 19.48
CA LYS A 290 -22.48 4.21 19.76
C LYS A 290 -23.36 3.96 18.53
N ASP A 291 -22.77 3.88 17.36
CA ASP A 291 -23.41 3.84 16.06
C ASP A 291 -23.42 2.43 15.43
N GLY A 292 -23.29 1.39 16.24
CA GLY A 292 -23.33 0.01 15.79
C GLY A 292 -22.06 -0.51 15.10
N ARG A 293 -20.97 0.23 15.18
CA ARG A 293 -19.66 -0.23 14.66
C ARG A 293 -19.09 -1.37 15.48
N ASP A 294 -18.44 -2.32 14.81
CA ASP A 294 -17.66 -3.39 15.45
C ASP A 294 -16.28 -2.89 15.90
N VAL A 295 -15.69 -1.99 15.11
CA VAL A 295 -14.31 -1.51 15.31
C VAL A 295 -14.25 -0.39 16.35
N PRO A 296 -13.17 -0.27 17.14
CA PRO A 296 -13.05 0.76 18.16
C PRO A 296 -12.90 2.17 17.54
N ASP A 297 -13.39 3.18 18.29
CA ASP A 297 -13.20 4.59 17.95
C ASP A 297 -11.87 5.16 18.50
N THR A 298 -11.24 4.44 19.42
CA THR A 298 -9.94 4.78 20.01
C THR A 298 -9.11 3.52 20.09
N PHE A 299 -7.87 3.58 19.56
CA PHE A 299 -7.03 2.40 19.40
C PHE A 299 -5.55 2.74 19.60
N HIS A 300 -4.83 1.86 20.30
CA HIS A 300 -3.41 1.98 20.55
C HIS A 300 -2.71 0.66 20.31
N LEU A 301 -1.48 0.70 19.82
CA LEU A 301 -0.62 -0.49 19.73
C LEU A 301 0.80 -0.21 20.22
N ILE A 302 1.42 -1.27 20.71
CA ILE A 302 2.86 -1.35 20.96
C ILE A 302 3.37 -2.56 20.18
N GLY A 303 4.37 -2.34 19.33
CA GLY A 303 5.11 -3.37 18.62
C GLY A 303 6.56 -3.39 19.07
N GLU A 304 7.10 -4.56 19.34
CA GLU A 304 8.51 -4.75 19.71
C GLU A 304 9.22 -5.54 18.61
N TYR A 305 10.47 -5.17 18.38
CA TYR A 305 11.29 -5.71 17.29
C TYR A 305 12.54 -6.41 17.83
N ALA A 306 12.95 -7.50 17.17
CA ALA A 306 14.11 -8.28 17.57
C ALA A 306 15.42 -7.46 17.56
N ALA A 307 15.48 -6.38 16.80
CA ALA A 307 16.61 -5.45 16.78
C ALA A 307 16.75 -4.58 18.05
N GLY A 308 15.86 -4.74 19.04
CA GLY A 308 15.97 -4.07 20.34
C GLY A 308 15.31 -2.69 20.37
N HIS A 309 14.27 -2.45 19.56
CA HIS A 309 13.48 -1.21 19.63
C HIS A 309 11.98 -1.52 19.63
N SER A 310 11.17 -0.51 19.93
CA SER A 310 9.72 -0.59 19.93
C SER A 310 9.06 0.50 19.06
N VAL A 311 7.81 0.28 18.69
CA VAL A 311 6.94 1.30 18.10
C VAL A 311 5.69 1.47 18.96
N VAL A 312 5.26 2.73 19.12
CA VAL A 312 4.02 3.10 19.83
C VAL A 312 3.17 3.93 18.91
N LEU A 313 2.00 3.41 18.54
CA LEU A 313 1.03 4.12 17.69
C LEU A 313 -0.25 4.35 18.48
N THR A 314 -0.82 5.55 18.34
CA THR A 314 -2.06 5.94 19.00
C THR A 314 -2.98 6.68 18.02
N SER A 315 -4.28 6.39 18.11
CA SER A 315 -5.29 7.10 17.34
C SER A 315 -6.63 7.14 18.09
N SER A 316 -7.34 8.23 17.92
CA SER A 316 -8.75 8.35 18.27
C SER A 316 -9.47 9.04 17.11
N MET A 317 -10.68 8.60 16.84
CA MET A 317 -11.60 9.25 15.90
C MET A 317 -12.55 10.23 16.61
N ALA A 318 -12.34 10.43 17.91
CA ALA A 318 -13.14 11.30 18.78
C ALA A 318 -12.36 12.49 19.33
N ASN A 319 -11.10 12.64 18.96
CA ASN A 319 -10.24 13.77 19.32
C ASN A 319 -9.11 13.89 18.29
N SER A 320 -8.87 15.08 17.75
CA SER A 320 -7.89 15.34 16.71
C SER A 320 -6.52 15.81 17.21
N GLN A 321 -6.27 15.81 18.54
CA GLN A 321 -4.99 16.25 19.09
C GLN A 321 -3.92 15.17 18.91
N HIS A 322 -2.91 15.46 18.10
CA HIS A 322 -1.80 14.55 17.79
C HIS A 322 -0.70 14.57 18.84
N ILE A 323 0.05 13.47 18.92
CA ILE A 323 1.35 13.44 19.59
C ILE A 323 2.46 13.63 18.55
N PRO A 324 3.65 14.17 18.94
CA PRO A 324 4.76 14.33 18.02
C PRO A 324 5.20 13.00 17.38
N GLY A 325 5.53 13.04 16.09
CA GLY A 325 6.15 11.92 15.36
C GLY A 325 7.65 11.89 15.60
N LEU A 326 8.15 10.90 16.34
CA LEU A 326 9.55 10.83 16.77
C LEU A 326 10.16 9.44 16.50
N ILE A 327 11.45 9.45 16.16
CA ILE A 327 12.30 8.24 16.17
C ILE A 327 13.44 8.50 17.13
N ARG A 328 13.43 7.81 18.27
CA ARG A 328 14.41 7.97 19.35
C ARG A 328 15.50 6.93 19.28
N GLY A 329 16.72 7.40 19.39
CA GLY A 329 17.90 6.59 19.65
C GLY A 329 18.56 6.98 20.96
N HIS A 330 19.60 6.27 21.35
CA HIS A 330 20.34 6.51 22.60
C HIS A 330 21.08 7.86 22.59
N GLU A 331 21.60 8.28 21.43
CA GLU A 331 22.43 9.49 21.30
C GLU A 331 21.67 10.67 20.68
N GLY A 332 20.44 10.46 20.19
CA GLY A 332 19.64 11.54 19.61
C GLY A 332 18.24 11.10 19.20
N THR A 333 17.46 12.08 18.78
CA THR A 333 16.08 11.89 18.32
C THR A 333 15.90 12.54 16.95
N VAL A 334 15.29 11.82 15.99
CA VAL A 334 14.73 12.44 14.80
C VAL A 334 13.29 12.84 15.09
N VAL A 335 13.01 14.15 14.98
CA VAL A 335 11.64 14.68 15.01
C VAL A 335 11.14 14.72 13.58
N MET A 336 10.19 13.85 13.27
CA MET A 336 9.57 13.76 11.95
C MET A 336 8.48 14.81 11.79
N VAL A 337 7.63 14.94 12.80
CA VAL A 337 6.51 15.90 12.86
C VAL A 337 6.38 16.39 14.29
N GLU A 338 6.42 17.70 14.51
CA GLU A 338 6.23 18.27 15.84
C GLU A 338 4.76 18.32 16.26
N SER A 339 3.86 18.53 15.28
CA SER A 339 2.41 18.56 15.47
C SER A 339 1.71 18.18 14.17
N GLY A 340 0.57 17.51 14.27
CA GLY A 340 -0.19 17.04 13.10
C GLY A 340 -0.11 15.52 12.92
N GLU A 341 -0.70 15.04 11.85
CA GLU A 341 -0.64 13.64 11.46
C GLU A 341 0.80 13.24 11.13
N PHE A 342 1.17 11.99 11.41
CA PHE A 342 2.55 11.52 11.20
C PHE A 342 3.02 11.71 9.76
N GLU A 343 2.14 11.59 8.80
CA GLU A 343 2.45 11.75 7.36
C GLU A 343 2.36 13.19 6.83
N SER A 344 2.13 14.18 7.71
CA SER A 344 2.08 15.58 7.29
C SER A 344 3.38 16.01 6.63
N SER A 345 3.26 16.79 5.56
CA SER A 345 4.42 17.39 4.89
C SER A 345 5.14 18.33 5.84
N THR A 346 6.46 18.30 5.82
CA THR A 346 7.30 19.18 6.64
C THR A 346 8.46 19.71 5.80
N PRO A 347 8.84 20.99 5.92
CA PRO A 347 9.96 21.55 5.15
C PRO A 347 11.33 21.06 5.63
N TYR A 348 11.40 20.42 6.78
CA TYR A 348 12.62 19.85 7.36
C TYR A 348 12.27 18.78 8.39
N ILE A 349 13.15 17.81 8.57
CA ILE A 349 13.20 16.99 9.76
C ILE A 349 14.23 17.56 10.73
N ILE A 350 14.07 17.29 12.04
CA ILE A 350 14.98 17.80 13.06
C ILE A 350 15.75 16.63 13.65
N VAL A 351 17.07 16.79 13.76
CA VAL A 351 17.92 15.87 14.54
C VAL A 351 18.32 16.59 15.83
N ARG A 352 17.90 16.03 16.96
CA ARG A 352 18.10 16.57 18.29
C ARG A 352 19.00 15.65 19.11
N PRO A 353 20.32 16.02 19.29
CA PRO A 353 21.25 15.22 20.07
C PRO A 353 20.89 15.12 21.56
N GLU A 354 21.16 13.98 22.17
CA GLU A 354 21.06 13.78 23.63
C GLU A 354 22.31 14.28 24.34
N LYS A 355 22.34 15.58 24.64
CA LYS A 355 23.53 16.32 25.12
C LYS A 355 24.26 15.67 26.32
N ARG A 356 23.54 14.84 27.11
CA ARG A 356 24.11 14.22 28.33
C ARG A 356 24.85 12.92 28.05
N VAL A 357 24.66 12.30 26.87
CA VAL A 357 25.20 10.97 26.56
C VAL A 357 26.10 10.95 25.33
N ILE A 358 26.02 11.96 24.45
CA ILE A 358 26.85 12.04 23.25
C ILE A 358 28.34 12.17 23.63
N SER A 359 29.18 11.34 22.99
CA SER A 359 30.63 11.33 23.15
C SER A 359 31.30 12.57 22.52
N ASP A 360 32.57 12.79 22.82
CA ASP A 360 33.33 13.86 22.17
C ASP A 360 33.57 13.56 20.68
N ASP A 361 33.69 12.30 20.30
CA ASP A 361 33.74 11.89 18.88
C ASP A 361 32.42 12.20 18.15
N TYR A 362 31.28 11.97 18.82
CA TYR A 362 29.99 12.38 18.28
C TYR A 362 29.93 13.89 18.05
N LYS A 363 30.34 14.68 19.06
CA LYS A 363 30.34 16.15 18.98
C LYS A 363 31.26 16.66 17.90
N ALA A 364 32.44 16.06 17.74
CA ALA A 364 33.39 16.40 16.70
C ALA A 364 32.81 16.13 15.29
N LYS A 365 32.07 15.05 15.12
CA LYS A 365 31.50 14.63 13.86
C LYS A 365 30.19 15.35 13.51
N TRP A 366 29.30 15.53 14.46
CA TRP A 366 27.90 15.96 14.24
C TRP A 366 27.52 17.27 14.94
N GLY A 367 28.35 17.74 15.87
CA GLY A 367 27.98 18.83 16.78
C GLY A 367 27.10 18.38 17.93
N ALA A 368 26.81 19.30 18.85
CA ALA A 368 25.97 19.07 20.04
C ALA A 368 24.61 19.79 19.96
N ASP A 369 24.37 20.56 18.92
CA ASP A 369 23.14 21.35 18.76
C ASP A 369 22.14 20.67 17.83
N GLU A 370 20.89 21.08 17.97
CA GLU A 370 19.81 20.67 17.09
C GLU A 370 20.10 21.09 15.64
N VAL A 371 19.83 20.20 14.70
CA VAL A 371 20.05 20.43 13.26
C VAL A 371 18.75 20.21 12.51
N LYS A 372 18.32 21.16 11.70
CA LYS A 372 17.25 21.05 10.74
C LYS A 372 17.81 20.55 9.40
N ILE A 373 17.29 19.44 8.93
CA ILE A 373 17.67 18.86 7.63
C ILE A 373 16.55 19.17 6.64
N PRO A 374 16.80 19.99 5.62
CA PRO A 374 15.80 20.34 4.62
C PRO A 374 15.27 19.12 3.89
N VAL A 375 13.95 19.14 3.63
CA VAL A 375 13.22 18.12 2.90
C VAL A 375 12.72 18.70 1.60
N GLU A 376 12.90 17.96 0.50
CA GLU A 376 12.36 18.34 -0.78
C GLU A 376 10.84 18.36 -0.72
N GLN A 377 10.25 19.55 -0.93
CA GLN A 377 8.80 19.69 -0.97
C GLN A 377 8.27 19.18 -2.31
N VAL A 378 7.11 18.55 -2.28
CA VAL A 378 6.38 18.24 -3.50
C VAL A 378 5.71 19.53 -3.95
N GLU A 379 6.24 20.17 -4.99
CA GLU A 379 5.57 21.31 -5.63
C GLU A 379 4.34 20.76 -6.38
N GLY A 380 3.15 21.00 -5.83
CA GLY A 380 1.88 20.80 -6.51
C GLY A 380 1.40 22.10 -7.15
N GLU A 381 0.86 22.06 -8.35
CA GLU A 381 0.06 23.17 -8.89
C GLU A 381 -1.30 23.17 -8.16
N GLY A 382 -1.51 24.15 -7.27
CA GLY A 382 -2.71 24.30 -6.47
C GLY A 382 -2.53 23.81 -5.02
N ASN A 383 -3.63 23.50 -4.32
CA ASN A 383 -3.62 22.93 -2.96
C ASN A 383 -3.15 21.45 -2.89
N ASP A 384 -2.43 20.96 -3.89
CA ASP A 384 -2.04 19.56 -4.05
C ASP A 384 -0.61 19.31 -3.56
N ASP A 385 -0.34 19.51 -2.27
CA ASP A 385 0.82 18.94 -1.57
C ASP A 385 0.69 17.40 -1.40
N ASP A 386 -0.21 16.76 -2.17
CA ASP A 386 -0.45 15.33 -2.10
C ASP A 386 0.68 14.55 -2.80
N PRO A 387 1.47 13.76 -2.09
CA PRO A 387 2.54 12.92 -2.64
C PRO A 387 2.02 11.79 -3.55
N THR A 388 0.70 11.66 -3.75
CA THR A 388 0.08 10.61 -4.58
C THR A 388 0.63 10.61 -6.01
N GLY A 389 0.82 11.78 -6.61
CA GLY A 389 1.38 11.91 -7.96
C GLY A 389 2.77 11.29 -8.09
N LYS A 390 3.70 11.66 -7.21
CA LYS A 390 5.06 11.07 -7.17
C LYS A 390 5.03 9.56 -6.93
N HIS A 391 4.12 9.10 -6.08
CA HIS A 391 3.97 7.67 -5.78
C HIS A 391 3.45 6.87 -6.98
N ILE A 392 2.50 7.43 -7.73
CA ILE A 392 2.01 6.86 -9.00
C ILE A 392 3.13 6.82 -10.04
N GLU A 393 3.87 7.92 -10.21
CA GLU A 393 4.99 7.97 -11.16
C GLU A 393 6.07 6.93 -10.82
N ASN A 394 6.40 6.75 -9.52
CA ASN A 394 7.29 5.68 -9.08
C ASN A 394 6.79 4.30 -9.52
N PHE A 395 5.50 4.01 -9.36
CA PHE A 395 4.92 2.75 -9.83
C PHE A 395 5.08 2.59 -11.35
N LEU A 396 4.69 3.60 -12.12
CA LEU A 396 4.78 3.56 -13.59
C LEU A 396 6.22 3.37 -14.08
N ASP A 397 7.17 4.03 -13.44
CA ASP A 397 8.59 3.90 -13.77
C ASP A 397 9.14 2.51 -13.38
N CYS A 398 8.67 1.93 -12.26
CA CYS A 398 9.00 0.56 -11.86
C CYS A 398 8.38 -0.50 -12.80
N VAL A 399 7.16 -0.28 -13.31
CA VAL A 399 6.55 -1.15 -14.34
C VAL A 399 7.42 -1.21 -15.59
N ARG A 400 8.03 -0.08 -16.01
CA ARG A 400 8.94 -0.02 -17.18
C ARG A 400 10.32 -0.62 -16.89
N SER A 401 10.93 -0.19 -15.78
CA SER A 401 12.30 -0.56 -15.43
C SER A 401 12.44 -1.93 -14.80
N ARG A 402 11.32 -2.51 -14.33
CA ARG A 402 11.26 -3.74 -13.53
C ARG A 402 12.01 -3.65 -12.20
N GLN A 403 12.29 -2.42 -11.74
CA GLN A 403 12.87 -2.17 -10.42
C GLN A 403 11.81 -2.32 -9.32
N LYS A 404 12.25 -2.49 -8.07
CA LYS A 404 11.38 -2.50 -6.91
C LYS A 404 10.82 -1.11 -6.66
N PRO A 405 9.51 -0.95 -6.43
CA PRO A 405 8.93 0.34 -6.04
C PRO A 405 9.33 0.75 -4.63
N THR A 406 9.15 2.03 -4.31
CA THR A 406 9.51 2.60 -3.00
C THR A 406 8.83 1.85 -1.85
N LEU A 407 7.54 1.55 -1.99
CA LEU A 407 6.85 0.66 -1.05
C LEU A 407 6.53 -0.67 -1.74
N ASP A 408 7.54 -1.53 -1.81
CA ASP A 408 7.38 -2.86 -2.37
C ASP A 408 6.57 -3.79 -1.45
N VAL A 409 6.20 -4.95 -1.99
CA VAL A 409 5.39 -5.94 -1.28
C VAL A 409 6.05 -6.45 0.01
N GLU A 410 7.38 -6.55 0.05
CA GLU A 410 8.11 -7.05 1.23
C GLU A 410 8.12 -6.01 2.35
N THR A 411 8.37 -4.74 2.02
CA THR A 411 8.31 -3.63 2.98
C THR A 411 6.87 -3.40 3.44
N GLY A 412 5.90 -3.42 2.51
CA GLY A 412 4.48 -3.31 2.82
C GLY A 412 3.98 -4.43 3.74
N ALA A 413 4.47 -5.66 3.55
CA ALA A 413 4.11 -6.80 4.40
C ALA A 413 4.56 -6.62 5.87
N ARG A 414 5.69 -5.96 6.11
CA ARG A 414 6.16 -5.68 7.48
C ARG A 414 5.24 -4.72 8.22
N ALA A 415 4.77 -3.67 7.55
CA ALA A 415 3.74 -2.81 8.09
C ALA A 415 2.42 -3.57 8.30
N GLN A 416 2.03 -4.40 7.32
CA GLN A 416 0.79 -5.19 7.38
C GLN A 416 0.78 -6.16 8.56
N VAL A 417 1.87 -6.87 8.82
CA VAL A 417 1.97 -7.81 9.95
C VAL A 417 1.78 -7.08 11.28
N LEU A 418 2.42 -5.92 11.48
CA LEU A 418 2.25 -5.12 12.69
C LEU A 418 0.77 -4.77 12.95
N ILE A 419 0.10 -4.19 11.94
CA ILE A 419 -1.28 -3.75 12.10
C ILE A 419 -2.27 -4.92 12.21
N SER A 420 -2.07 -6.01 11.47
CA SER A 420 -2.93 -7.20 11.56
C SER A 420 -2.79 -7.91 12.90
N MET A 421 -1.57 -8.02 13.44
CA MET A 421 -1.34 -8.54 14.79
C MET A 421 -1.99 -7.65 15.85
N SER A 422 -1.99 -6.32 15.67
CA SER A 422 -2.64 -5.42 16.62
C SER A 422 -4.16 -5.59 16.64
N VAL A 423 -4.80 -5.78 15.47
CA VAL A 423 -6.23 -6.13 15.38
C VAL A 423 -6.51 -7.44 16.12
N GLN A 424 -5.70 -8.47 15.84
CA GLN A 424 -5.87 -9.77 16.49
C GLN A 424 -5.64 -9.67 18.01
N SER A 425 -4.59 -8.99 18.46
CA SER A 425 -4.27 -8.76 19.87
C SER A 425 -5.43 -8.06 20.60
N TYR A 426 -5.99 -7.00 19.99
CA TYR A 426 -7.15 -6.30 20.55
C TYR A 426 -8.38 -7.20 20.68
N ARG A 427 -8.71 -7.94 19.62
CA ARG A 427 -9.90 -8.82 19.59
C ARG A 427 -9.80 -10.00 20.55
N GLU A 428 -8.58 -10.50 20.77
CA GLU A 428 -8.31 -11.64 21.66
C GLU A 428 -7.95 -11.22 23.10
N GLY A 429 -7.71 -9.91 23.33
CA GLY A 429 -7.34 -9.37 24.64
C GLY A 429 -6.02 -9.90 25.17
N ARG A 430 -5.03 -10.19 24.29
CA ARG A 430 -3.75 -10.77 24.69
C ARG A 430 -2.58 -10.30 23.83
N VAL A 431 -1.37 -10.48 24.38
CA VAL A 431 -0.11 -10.26 23.67
C VAL A 431 0.10 -11.37 22.63
N LEU A 432 0.60 -10.99 21.46
CA LEU A 432 0.88 -11.90 20.35
C LEU A 432 2.35 -11.83 19.95
N TYR A 433 2.88 -12.95 19.47
CA TYR A 433 4.23 -13.11 18.97
C TYR A 433 4.22 -13.56 17.52
N PHE A 434 5.19 -13.09 16.74
CA PHE A 434 5.32 -13.44 15.33
C PHE A 434 6.61 -14.25 15.11
N ASP A 435 6.47 -15.36 14.42
CA ASP A 435 7.61 -16.13 13.89
C ASP A 435 7.75 -15.82 12.40
N GLU A 436 8.76 -15.02 12.06
CA GLU A 436 9.03 -14.58 10.68
C GLU A 436 9.32 -15.78 9.75
N ALA A 437 9.97 -16.85 10.24
CA ALA A 437 10.32 -17.98 9.39
C ALA A 437 9.11 -18.78 8.92
N SER A 438 8.10 -18.90 9.78
CA SER A 438 6.89 -19.67 9.47
C SER A 438 5.68 -18.76 9.14
N TRP A 439 5.81 -17.47 9.29
CA TRP A 439 4.73 -16.48 9.19
C TRP A 439 3.56 -16.77 10.15
N LYS A 440 3.85 -17.36 11.29
CA LYS A 440 2.82 -17.74 12.29
C LYS A 440 2.76 -16.75 13.43
N VAL A 441 1.53 -16.49 13.86
CA VAL A 441 1.23 -15.73 15.08
C VAL A 441 0.86 -16.73 16.18
N SER A 442 1.37 -16.49 17.39
CA SER A 442 1.08 -17.29 18.59
C SER A 442 0.89 -16.41 19.82
N SER A 443 0.26 -16.95 20.86
CA SER A 443 0.16 -16.31 22.18
C SER A 443 1.32 -16.68 23.12
N THR A 444 2.22 -17.55 22.69
CA THR A 444 3.42 -17.94 23.43
C THR A 444 4.65 -17.48 22.67
N PRO A 445 5.72 -17.04 23.38
CA PRO A 445 6.97 -16.70 22.71
C PRO A 445 7.47 -17.87 21.87
N PRO A 446 8.03 -17.63 20.67
CA PRO A 446 8.75 -18.65 19.94
C PRO A 446 9.87 -19.21 20.82
N ALA A 447 10.13 -20.53 20.71
CA ALA A 447 11.29 -21.13 21.39
C ALA A 447 12.54 -20.32 21.06
N ALA A 448 13.32 -19.95 22.08
CA ALA A 448 14.56 -19.19 21.87
C ALA A 448 15.41 -19.98 20.86
N ARG A 449 15.67 -19.42 19.69
CA ARG A 449 16.67 -19.98 18.77
C ARG A 449 17.98 -19.96 19.53
N ALA A 450 18.58 -21.14 19.74
CA ALA A 450 19.93 -21.22 20.23
C ALA A 450 20.78 -20.27 19.38
N ALA A 451 21.43 -19.31 20.04
CA ALA A 451 22.33 -18.39 19.36
C ALA A 451 23.32 -19.25 18.59
N ALA A 452 23.27 -19.21 17.26
CA ALA A 452 24.34 -19.75 16.44
C ALA A 452 25.57 -18.93 16.77
N GLY A 453 26.48 -19.55 17.53
CA GLY A 453 27.73 -18.98 17.97
C GLY A 453 28.68 -18.65 16.80
#